data_820efa8a141db10c61ab28046d7c7ebb
#
_entry.id   820efa8a141db10c61ab28046d7c7ebb
#
_cell.length_a   1.000
_cell.length_b   1.000
_cell.length_c   1.000
_cell.angle_alpha   90.00
_cell.angle_beta   90.00
_cell.angle_gamma   90.00
#
_symmetry.space_group_name_H-M   'P 1'
#
loop_
_entity.id
_entity.type
_entity.pdbx_description
1 polymer ?
#
loop_
_entity_poly.entity_id
_entity_poly.type
_entity_poly.pdbx_seq_one_letter_code
_entity_poly.pdbx_strand_id
1 'polypeptide(L)'
;MTMIKTGTIHHLALTVTDSKSSRDFYVNLLGFQVLAEFDATRILSNGSLILVVKPAPDPANAPKDDRFDENRVGLDHLCLSVESLADLAKAMAILDERGVLHGEIEDLGDMGICVLTFRDPDNIQIELSAPKN
;
A
#
# COMPACT_ATOMS: atom_id res chain seq x y z
N MET A 1 -9.68 30.13 -17.79
CA MET A 1 -10.17 29.47 -16.56
C MET A 1 -9.03 29.25 -15.59
N THR A 2 -9.22 29.65 -14.36
CA THR A 2 -8.21 29.46 -13.34
C THR A 2 -8.28 28.03 -12.80
N MET A 3 -7.14 27.37 -12.67
CA MET A 3 -7.06 26.00 -12.16
C MET A 3 -6.36 25.98 -10.81
N ILE A 4 -6.65 24.96 -10.02
CA ILE A 4 -5.93 24.70 -8.79
C ILE A 4 -4.58 24.07 -9.18
N LYS A 5 -3.48 24.73 -8.82
CA LYS A 5 -2.15 24.20 -9.08
C LYS A 5 -1.76 23.28 -7.94
N THR A 6 -1.62 21.99 -8.25
CA THR A 6 -1.23 20.96 -7.27
C THR A 6 0.22 20.54 -7.49
N GLY A 7 0.81 19.97 -6.45
CA GLY A 7 2.14 19.34 -6.50
C GLY A 7 2.06 17.83 -6.46
N THR A 8 3.09 17.21 -5.89
CA THR A 8 3.12 15.77 -5.67
C THR A 8 2.17 15.36 -4.55
N ILE A 9 1.96 14.07 -4.39
CA ILE A 9 1.19 13.54 -3.26
C ILE A 9 1.93 13.90 -1.97
N HIS A 10 1.26 14.59 -1.04
CA HIS A 10 1.81 14.87 0.28
C HIS A 10 1.74 13.63 1.16
N HIS A 11 0.57 13.01 1.23
CA HIS A 11 0.37 11.78 1.99
C HIS A 11 -0.84 11.03 1.45
N LEU A 12 -0.89 9.75 1.75
CA LEU A 12 -2.02 8.87 1.50
C LEU A 12 -2.51 8.33 2.84
N ALA A 13 -3.80 8.41 3.09
CA ALA A 13 -4.38 7.89 4.32
C ALA A 13 -5.30 6.71 4.01
N LEU A 14 -5.11 5.62 4.74
CA LEU A 14 -5.92 4.42 4.66
C LEU A 14 -6.73 4.26 5.94
N THR A 15 -8.03 4.05 5.79
CA THR A 15 -8.87 3.60 6.89
C THR A 15 -8.69 2.10 7.02
N VAL A 16 -8.31 1.64 8.22
CA VAL A 16 -7.97 0.25 8.47
C VAL A 16 -8.77 -0.28 9.66
N THR A 17 -8.90 -1.59 9.75
CA THR A 17 -9.63 -2.24 10.85
C THR A 17 -8.86 -2.17 12.16
N ASP A 18 -7.55 -2.46 12.10
CA ASP A 18 -6.64 -2.46 13.25
C ASP A 18 -5.34 -1.78 12.84
N SER A 19 -5.17 -0.54 13.28
CA SER A 19 -4.02 0.27 12.86
C SER A 19 -2.67 -0.27 13.38
N LYS A 20 -2.68 -1.05 14.47
CA LYS A 20 -1.47 -1.70 14.95
C LYS A 20 -1.01 -2.81 14.00
N SER A 21 -1.94 -3.66 13.58
CA SER A 21 -1.66 -4.72 12.60
C SER A 21 -1.21 -4.15 11.26
N SER A 22 -1.86 -3.08 10.81
CA SER A 22 -1.47 -2.39 9.57
C SER A 22 -0.08 -1.78 9.70
N ARG A 23 0.20 -1.08 10.80
CA ARG A 23 1.55 -0.54 11.06
C ARG A 23 2.60 -1.65 10.98
N ASP A 24 2.37 -2.75 11.67
CA ASP A 24 3.34 -3.85 11.72
C ASP A 24 3.57 -4.44 10.32
N PHE A 25 2.52 -4.56 9.52
CA PHE A 25 2.63 -5.03 8.15
C PHE A 25 3.53 -4.10 7.31
N TYR A 26 3.25 -2.81 7.28
CA TYR A 26 4.01 -1.86 6.48
C TYR A 26 5.43 -1.67 6.98
N VAL A 27 5.64 -1.68 8.29
CA VAL A 27 6.98 -1.55 8.88
C VAL A 27 7.81 -2.81 8.65
N ASN A 28 7.27 -3.98 8.99
CA ASN A 28 8.06 -5.22 9.00
C ASN A 28 8.22 -5.83 7.61
N LEU A 29 7.25 -5.66 6.73
CA LEU A 29 7.32 -6.21 5.37
C LEU A 29 7.88 -5.22 4.36
N LEU A 30 7.45 -3.97 4.41
CA LEU A 30 7.78 -2.98 3.38
C LEU A 30 8.81 -1.93 3.82
N GLY A 31 9.32 -2.03 5.04
CA GLY A 31 10.41 -1.17 5.50
C GLY A 31 9.99 0.26 5.84
N PHE A 32 8.71 0.52 6.05
CA PHE A 32 8.27 1.83 6.52
C PHE A 32 8.75 2.07 7.94
N GLN A 33 8.95 3.33 8.29
CA GLN A 33 9.30 3.77 9.63
C GLN A 33 8.15 4.57 10.23
N VAL A 34 7.94 4.44 11.52
CA VAL A 34 6.93 5.23 12.24
C VAL A 34 7.48 6.64 12.46
N LEU A 35 6.80 7.65 11.93
CA LEU A 35 7.14 9.05 12.17
C LEU A 35 6.45 9.58 13.41
N ALA A 36 5.19 9.20 13.62
CA ALA A 36 4.39 9.65 14.76
C ALA A 36 3.20 8.73 14.98
N GLU A 37 2.70 8.72 16.21
CA GLU A 37 1.49 8.00 16.59
C GLU A 37 0.63 8.93 17.46
N PHE A 38 -0.65 9.06 17.11
CA PHE A 38 -1.64 9.85 17.86
C PHE A 38 -2.83 8.95 18.12
N ASP A 39 -2.95 8.43 19.36
CA ASP A 39 -3.94 7.41 19.69
C ASP A 39 -3.78 6.21 18.73
N ALA A 40 -4.79 5.91 17.93
CA ALA A 40 -4.75 4.82 16.96
C ALA A 40 -4.35 5.27 15.54
N THR A 41 -4.04 6.56 15.33
CA THR A 41 -3.54 7.07 14.05
C THR A 41 -2.03 6.92 14.01
N ARG A 42 -1.52 6.29 12.93
CA ARG A 42 -0.10 6.02 12.78
C ARG A 42 0.39 6.62 11.46
N ILE A 43 1.43 7.44 11.57
CA ILE A 43 2.03 8.12 10.43
C ILE A 43 3.34 7.42 10.11
N LEU A 44 3.43 6.86 8.92
CA LEU A 44 4.54 6.03 8.47
C LEU A 44 5.21 6.68 7.25
N SER A 45 6.48 6.36 7.02
CA SER A 45 7.20 6.81 5.82
C SER A 45 8.22 5.78 5.37
N ASN A 46 8.37 5.65 4.05
CA ASN A 46 9.46 4.89 3.46
C ASN A 46 10.55 5.80 2.87
N GLY A 47 10.50 7.10 3.19
CA GLY A 47 11.41 8.10 2.64
C GLY A 47 10.86 8.83 1.40
N SER A 48 9.88 8.26 0.72
CA SER A 48 9.26 8.85 -0.47
C SER A 48 7.78 9.10 -0.29
N LEU A 49 7.08 8.21 0.41
CA LEU A 49 5.65 8.30 0.66
C LEU A 49 5.39 8.41 2.16
N ILE A 50 4.55 9.35 2.55
CA ILE A 50 3.95 9.38 3.88
C ILE A 50 2.63 8.63 3.80
N LEU A 51 2.52 7.56 4.58
CA LEU A 51 1.34 6.69 4.64
C LEU A 51 0.74 6.77 6.03
N VAL A 52 -0.53 7.17 6.11
CA VAL A 52 -1.26 7.23 7.36
C VAL A 52 -2.19 6.03 7.43
N VAL A 53 -2.12 5.26 8.51
CA VAL A 53 -3.08 4.19 8.78
C VAL A 53 -3.84 4.55 10.05
N LYS A 54 -5.16 4.50 9.99
CA LYS A 54 -6.01 4.97 11.06
C LYS A 54 -7.37 4.28 11.03
N PRO A 55 -8.06 4.22 12.18
CA PRO A 55 -9.42 3.68 12.21
C PRO A 55 -10.39 4.63 11.49
N ALA A 56 -11.60 4.13 11.26
CA ALA A 56 -12.66 4.94 10.65
C ALA A 56 -12.85 6.25 11.44
N PRO A 57 -12.95 7.39 10.74
CA PRO A 57 -13.13 8.68 11.41
C PRO A 57 -14.48 8.79 12.14
N ASP A 58 -15.48 8.07 11.67
CA ASP A 58 -16.79 7.97 12.32
C ASP A 58 -17.17 6.49 12.44
N PRO A 59 -16.78 5.82 13.55
CA PRO A 59 -17.04 4.39 13.71
C PRO A 59 -18.53 4.01 13.65
N ALA A 60 -19.41 4.91 14.04
CA ALA A 60 -20.87 4.64 14.02
C ALA A 60 -21.39 4.45 12.61
N ASN A 61 -20.76 5.07 11.61
CA ASN A 61 -21.12 4.96 10.20
C ASN A 61 -20.20 4.01 9.41
N ALA A 62 -19.25 3.39 10.06
CA ALA A 62 -18.38 2.42 9.38
C ALA A 62 -19.17 1.13 9.09
N PRO A 63 -19.03 0.56 7.88
CA PRO A 63 -19.61 -0.75 7.59
C PRO A 63 -19.06 -1.80 8.55
N LYS A 64 -19.92 -2.73 8.99
CA LYS A 64 -19.50 -3.85 9.84
C LYS A 64 -18.82 -4.91 8.97
N ASP A 65 -17.81 -5.58 9.54
CA ASP A 65 -17.08 -6.66 8.89
C ASP A 65 -16.58 -6.24 7.49
N ASP A 66 -16.15 -4.98 7.38
CA ASP A 66 -15.72 -4.40 6.12
C ASP A 66 -14.38 -4.99 5.68
N ARG A 67 -14.23 -5.07 4.37
CA ARG A 67 -13.02 -5.58 3.73
C ARG A 67 -12.82 -4.80 2.44
N PHE A 68 -11.60 -4.38 2.16
CA PHE A 68 -11.29 -3.65 0.94
C PHE A 68 -11.68 -4.46 -0.31
N ASP A 69 -12.28 -3.77 -1.26
CA ASP A 69 -12.69 -4.33 -2.54
C ASP A 69 -12.42 -3.28 -3.62
N GLU A 70 -11.48 -3.57 -4.51
CA GLU A 70 -11.09 -2.68 -5.60
C GLU A 70 -12.18 -2.47 -6.65
N ASN A 71 -13.24 -3.29 -6.63
CA ASN A 71 -14.37 -3.10 -7.54
C ASN A 71 -15.30 -1.97 -7.10
N ARG A 72 -15.12 -1.46 -5.90
CA ARG A 72 -15.89 -0.31 -5.41
C ARG A 72 -15.25 0.98 -5.92
N VAL A 73 -16.07 2.02 -6.11
CA VAL A 73 -15.57 3.32 -6.55
C VAL A 73 -14.62 3.88 -5.49
N GLY A 74 -13.42 4.27 -5.90
CA GLY A 74 -12.39 4.81 -5.03
C GLY A 74 -11.01 4.27 -5.41
N LEU A 75 -10.23 3.92 -4.41
CA LEU A 75 -8.90 3.37 -4.61
C LEU A 75 -9.00 1.98 -5.24
N ASP A 76 -8.19 1.73 -6.29
CA ASP A 76 -7.99 0.39 -6.82
C ASP A 76 -6.79 -0.27 -6.14
N HIS A 77 -5.65 0.39 -6.16
CA HIS A 77 -4.44 -0.12 -5.53
C HIS A 77 -3.43 1.00 -5.29
N LEU A 78 -2.46 0.71 -4.44
CA LEU A 78 -1.28 1.55 -4.20
C LEU A 78 -0.08 0.84 -4.79
N CYS A 79 0.62 1.48 -5.72
CA CYS A 79 1.82 0.91 -6.33
C CYS A 79 3.06 1.61 -5.81
N LEU A 80 4.02 0.82 -5.30
CA LEU A 80 5.32 1.29 -4.87
C LEU A 80 6.39 0.75 -5.82
N SER A 81 7.36 1.58 -6.18
CA SER A 81 8.41 1.15 -7.08
C SER A 81 9.54 0.42 -6.35
N VAL A 82 10.13 -0.55 -7.02
CA VAL A 82 11.42 -1.15 -6.67
C VAL A 82 12.40 -0.91 -7.83
N GLU A 83 13.69 -1.07 -7.59
CA GLU A 83 14.69 -0.63 -8.55
C GLU A 83 14.85 -1.56 -9.75
N SER A 84 14.63 -2.86 -9.57
CA SER A 84 14.93 -3.84 -10.61
C SER A 84 14.01 -5.05 -10.57
N LEU A 85 14.02 -5.82 -11.66
CA LEU A 85 13.32 -7.11 -11.72
C LEU A 85 13.86 -8.09 -10.66
N ALA A 86 15.15 -8.01 -10.36
CA ALA A 86 15.74 -8.84 -9.32
C ALA A 86 15.14 -8.51 -7.94
N ASP A 87 14.88 -7.24 -7.67
CA ASP A 87 14.23 -6.81 -6.43
C ASP A 87 12.78 -7.30 -6.38
N LEU A 88 12.10 -7.30 -7.51
CA LEU A 88 10.73 -7.82 -7.59
C LEU A 88 10.69 -9.32 -7.30
N ALA A 89 11.65 -10.08 -7.83
CA ALA A 89 11.78 -11.51 -7.54
C ALA A 89 12.10 -11.76 -6.07
N LYS A 90 12.96 -10.95 -5.46
CA LYS A 90 13.26 -11.02 -4.03
C LYS A 90 12.01 -10.73 -3.20
N ALA A 91 11.22 -9.74 -3.60
CA ALA A 91 9.97 -9.41 -2.92
C ALA A 91 9.02 -10.60 -2.94
N MET A 92 8.88 -11.28 -4.07
CA MET A 92 8.04 -12.46 -4.18
C MET A 92 8.48 -13.57 -3.23
N ALA A 93 9.79 -13.81 -3.13
CA ALA A 93 10.35 -14.80 -2.20
C ALA A 93 10.06 -14.42 -0.73
N ILE A 94 10.14 -13.14 -0.38
CA ILE A 94 9.83 -12.65 0.97
C ILE A 94 8.35 -12.85 1.28
N LEU A 95 7.46 -12.55 0.33
CA LEU A 95 6.03 -12.76 0.50
C LEU A 95 5.70 -14.24 0.75
N ASP A 96 6.33 -15.13 -0.02
CA ASP A 96 6.19 -16.58 0.18
C ASP A 96 6.66 -17.01 1.57
N GLU A 97 7.85 -16.55 1.98
CA GLU A 97 8.41 -16.87 3.29
C GLU A 97 7.51 -16.43 4.44
N ARG A 98 6.85 -15.30 4.27
CA ARG A 98 5.96 -14.73 5.30
C ARG A 98 4.50 -15.17 5.17
N GLY A 99 4.21 -16.02 4.21
CA GLY A 99 2.86 -16.53 4.01
C GLY A 99 1.86 -15.48 3.53
N VAL A 100 2.34 -14.42 2.87
CA VAL A 100 1.49 -13.38 2.30
C VAL A 100 1.06 -13.81 0.90
N LEU A 101 -0.25 -13.90 0.67
CA LEU A 101 -0.77 -14.24 -0.64
C LEU A 101 -0.42 -13.15 -1.66
N HIS A 102 0.03 -13.57 -2.83
CA HIS A 102 0.43 -12.66 -3.90
C HIS A 102 0.12 -13.27 -5.27
N GLY A 103 0.09 -12.43 -6.29
CA GLY A 103 0.01 -12.86 -7.68
C GLY A 103 1.37 -13.26 -8.24
N GLU A 104 1.39 -13.53 -9.52
CA GLU A 104 2.61 -13.72 -10.27
C GLU A 104 3.17 -12.39 -10.74
N ILE A 105 4.45 -12.35 -11.09
CA ILE A 105 5.04 -11.17 -11.72
C ILE A 105 4.46 -11.04 -13.12
N GLU A 106 3.83 -9.90 -13.39
CA GLU A 106 3.19 -9.61 -14.67
C GLU A 106 3.97 -8.55 -15.44
N ASP A 107 4.18 -8.83 -16.71
CA ASP A 107 4.77 -7.87 -17.67
C ASP A 107 3.65 -7.02 -18.26
N LEU A 108 3.67 -5.71 -18.00
CA LEU A 108 2.66 -4.78 -18.49
C LEU A 108 2.97 -4.21 -19.88
N GLY A 109 3.89 -4.85 -20.61
CA GLY A 109 4.11 -4.54 -22.03
C GLY A 109 4.58 -3.10 -22.26
N ASP A 110 3.75 -2.35 -22.98
CA ASP A 110 4.10 -0.99 -23.40
C ASP A 110 4.24 0.00 -22.26
N MET A 111 3.77 -0.32 -21.06
CA MET A 111 4.01 0.52 -19.89
C MET A 111 5.47 0.46 -19.40
N GLY A 112 6.25 -0.50 -19.89
CA GLY A 112 7.67 -0.61 -19.58
C GLY A 112 8.00 -1.09 -18.17
N ILE A 113 7.04 -1.68 -17.47
CA ILE A 113 7.20 -2.18 -16.11
C ILE A 113 6.68 -3.60 -15.97
N CYS A 114 7.21 -4.31 -14.97
CA CYS A 114 6.61 -5.52 -14.43
C CYS A 114 6.06 -5.22 -13.06
N VAL A 115 4.99 -5.91 -12.67
CA VAL A 115 4.30 -5.68 -11.40
C VAL A 115 4.08 -6.97 -10.63
N LEU A 116 3.99 -6.83 -9.32
CA LEU A 116 3.67 -7.90 -8.39
C LEU A 116 2.61 -7.38 -7.41
N THR A 117 1.49 -8.08 -7.31
CA THR A 117 0.35 -7.66 -6.49
C THR A 117 0.21 -8.55 -5.26
N PHE A 118 -0.07 -7.95 -4.12
CA PHE A 118 -0.38 -8.65 -2.86
C PHE A 118 -1.37 -7.82 -2.05
N ARG A 119 -1.75 -8.32 -0.88
CA ARG A 119 -2.78 -7.71 -0.05
C ARG A 119 -2.28 -7.41 1.34
N ASP A 120 -2.72 -6.28 1.90
CA ASP A 120 -2.47 -5.96 3.29
C ASP A 120 -3.49 -6.64 4.23
N PRO A 121 -3.44 -6.43 5.57
CA PRO A 121 -4.37 -7.09 6.49
C PRO A 121 -5.85 -6.80 6.23
N ASP A 122 -6.19 -5.67 5.64
CA ASP A 122 -7.57 -5.32 5.30
C ASP A 122 -7.93 -5.67 3.85
N ASN A 123 -7.10 -6.48 3.19
CA ASN A 123 -7.25 -6.83 1.79
C ASN A 123 -7.01 -5.66 0.81
N ILE A 124 -6.42 -4.58 1.29
CA ILE A 124 -6.06 -3.46 0.42
C ILE A 124 -5.01 -3.94 -0.57
N GLN A 125 -5.25 -3.68 -1.86
CA GLN A 125 -4.38 -4.11 -2.93
C GLN A 125 -3.12 -3.24 -2.98
N ILE A 126 -1.97 -3.88 -2.79
CA ILE A 126 -0.66 -3.28 -2.91
C ILE A 126 0.03 -3.87 -4.11
N GLU A 127 0.70 -3.02 -4.87
CA GLU A 127 1.45 -3.46 -6.05
C GLU A 127 2.88 -2.95 -5.95
N LEU A 128 3.83 -3.75 -6.36
CA LEU A 128 5.20 -3.33 -6.58
C LEU A 128 5.47 -3.30 -8.07
N SER A 129 6.18 -2.28 -8.52
CA SER A 129 6.57 -2.18 -9.93
C SER A 129 8.08 -2.05 -10.08
N ALA A 130 8.62 -2.68 -11.12
CA ALA A 130 10.01 -2.55 -11.49
C ALA A 130 10.12 -2.25 -12.98
N PRO A 131 11.13 -1.47 -13.42
CA PRO A 131 11.37 -1.29 -14.84
C PRO A 131 11.75 -2.63 -15.48
N LYS A 132 11.35 -2.83 -16.72
CA LYS A 132 11.63 -4.07 -17.47
C LYS A 132 13.11 -4.22 -17.79
N ASN A 133 13.84 -3.13 -17.82
CA ASN A 133 15.28 -3.12 -18.17
C ASN A 133 16.09 -2.45 -17.09
#